data_c0a9b6dd829fd3ff26376d16ef72fb47
#
_entry.id   c0a9b6dd829fd3ff26376d16ef72fb47
#
_cell.length_a   1.000
_cell.length_b   1.000
_cell.length_c   1.000
_cell.angle_alpha   90.00
_cell.angle_beta   90.00
_cell.angle_gamma   90.00
#
_symmetry.space_group_name_H-M   'P 1'
#
loop_
_entity.id
_entity.type
_entity.pdbx_description
1 polymer ?
#
loop_
_entity_poly.entity_id
_entity_poly.type
_entity_poly.pdbx_seq_one_letter_code
_entity_poly.pdbx_strand_id
1 'polypeptide(L)'
;MISISSAFLVSLSANAASFDCAETSTWVEQTICSQPELSRLDEVMAKEYKAKLATATEYEDSNAFKVATRNDQRNWLKFRRNTCNSEQCLIREYKERDGEKIGRYLNHLDQAEWPNGKPYGTFFEKSDIAIYDAETKTWDDPIATKNSIVIDHIKGKPNMALIDGVLVFTNAHTCHIDSEEARWFQNHWVVNDELNTNAELRLYPAIYKGKTQILLRDINHSYKNNHCGMRGYFDGKVFKSK
;
A
#
# COMPACT_ATOMS: atom_id res chain seq x y z
N MET A 1 -23.89 -34.38 -52.92
CA MET A 1 -23.25 -33.07 -52.63
C MET A 1 -23.57 -32.72 -51.17
N ILE A 2 -22.60 -32.89 -50.27
CA ILE A 2 -22.77 -32.60 -48.83
C ILE A 2 -22.12 -31.26 -48.61
N SER A 3 -22.95 -30.26 -48.26
CA SER A 3 -22.49 -28.90 -47.96
C SER A 3 -22.07 -28.84 -46.48
N ILE A 4 -20.76 -28.70 -46.21
CA ILE A 4 -20.22 -28.51 -44.86
C ILE A 4 -20.27 -27.03 -44.58
N SER A 5 -21.22 -26.59 -43.72
CA SER A 5 -21.26 -25.26 -43.17
C SER A 5 -20.21 -25.14 -42.05
N SER A 6 -19.11 -24.44 -42.32
CA SER A 6 -18.13 -24.06 -41.29
C SER A 6 -18.73 -22.93 -40.46
N ALA A 7 -19.11 -23.24 -39.23
CA ALA A 7 -19.44 -22.23 -38.23
C ALA A 7 -18.13 -21.57 -37.77
N PHE A 8 -17.92 -20.33 -38.17
CA PHE A 8 -16.88 -19.45 -37.55
C PHE A 8 -17.33 -19.09 -36.12
N LEU A 9 -16.71 -19.72 -35.15
CA LEU A 9 -16.74 -19.26 -33.76
C LEU A 9 -15.93 -17.98 -33.69
N VAL A 10 -16.61 -16.84 -33.72
CA VAL A 10 -16.03 -15.54 -33.35
C VAL A 10 -15.80 -15.60 -31.85
N SER A 11 -14.57 -15.80 -31.43
CA SER A 11 -14.14 -15.60 -30.06
C SER A 11 -14.31 -14.11 -29.75
N LEU A 12 -15.39 -13.73 -29.11
CA LEU A 12 -15.52 -12.44 -28.45
C LEU A 12 -14.48 -12.43 -27.31
N SER A 13 -13.30 -11.89 -27.60
CA SER A 13 -12.36 -11.48 -26.57
C SER A 13 -13.05 -10.35 -25.81
N ALA A 14 -13.76 -10.68 -24.74
CA ALA A 14 -14.20 -9.71 -23.77
C ALA A 14 -12.92 -9.18 -23.08
N ASN A 15 -12.34 -8.10 -23.62
CA ASN A 15 -11.37 -7.30 -22.89
C ASN A 15 -12.14 -6.63 -21.75
N ALA A 16 -12.20 -7.30 -20.61
CA ALA A 16 -12.95 -6.84 -19.44
C ALA A 16 -12.09 -5.97 -18.51
N ALA A 17 -10.77 -5.86 -18.72
CA ALA A 17 -9.90 -4.96 -17.98
C ALA A 17 -9.92 -3.55 -18.61
N SER A 18 -9.61 -2.52 -17.80
CA SER A 18 -9.58 -1.11 -18.25
C SER A 18 -8.37 -0.76 -19.14
N PHE A 19 -7.48 -1.72 -19.38
CA PHE A 19 -6.27 -1.63 -20.19
C PHE A 19 -6.17 -2.82 -21.16
N ASP A 20 -5.27 -2.73 -22.15
CA ASP A 20 -5.09 -3.78 -23.15
C ASP A 20 -4.37 -5.00 -22.55
N CYS A 21 -5.07 -6.12 -22.48
CA CYS A 21 -4.53 -7.37 -21.96
C CYS A 21 -3.45 -8.00 -22.86
N ALA A 22 -3.34 -7.61 -24.13
CA ALA A 22 -2.28 -8.10 -25.01
C ALA A 22 -0.91 -7.44 -24.72
N GLU A 23 -0.90 -6.28 -24.03
CA GLU A 23 0.31 -5.52 -23.72
C GLU A 23 0.77 -5.69 -22.26
N THR A 24 0.21 -6.63 -21.52
CA THR A 24 0.53 -6.80 -20.09
C THR A 24 1.93 -7.37 -19.89
N SER A 25 2.69 -6.74 -19.00
CA SER A 25 4.08 -7.13 -18.68
C SER A 25 4.29 -7.58 -17.24
N THR A 26 3.37 -7.25 -16.34
CA THR A 26 3.50 -7.56 -14.91
C THR A 26 2.57 -8.71 -14.50
N TRP A 27 2.97 -9.45 -13.46
CA TRP A 27 2.12 -10.48 -12.85
C TRP A 27 0.75 -9.92 -12.45
N VAL A 28 0.71 -8.71 -11.90
CA VAL A 28 -0.54 -8.04 -11.49
C VAL A 28 -1.48 -7.84 -12.66
N GLU A 29 -1.00 -7.28 -13.76
CA GLU A 29 -1.80 -7.04 -14.97
C GLU A 29 -2.27 -8.35 -15.61
N GLN A 30 -1.37 -9.32 -15.72
CA GLN A 30 -1.71 -10.67 -16.25
C GLN A 30 -2.78 -11.35 -15.38
N THR A 31 -2.68 -11.23 -14.07
CA THR A 31 -3.68 -11.78 -13.14
C THR A 31 -5.03 -11.07 -13.29
N ILE A 32 -5.04 -9.72 -13.39
CA ILE A 32 -6.27 -8.97 -13.64
C ILE A 32 -6.95 -9.42 -14.94
N CYS A 33 -6.18 -9.59 -15.99
CA CYS A 33 -6.71 -10.02 -17.29
C CYS A 33 -7.23 -11.47 -17.30
N SER A 34 -6.60 -12.37 -16.55
CA SER A 34 -6.95 -13.79 -16.52
C SER A 34 -8.11 -14.13 -15.60
N GLN A 35 -8.43 -13.25 -14.63
CA GLN A 35 -9.46 -13.47 -13.61
C GLN A 35 -10.70 -12.59 -13.86
N PRO A 36 -11.86 -13.16 -14.20
CA PRO A 36 -13.07 -12.39 -14.55
C PRO A 36 -13.53 -11.41 -13.45
N GLU A 37 -13.43 -11.79 -12.17
CA GLU A 37 -13.79 -10.91 -11.05
C GLU A 37 -12.86 -9.69 -11.00
N LEU A 38 -11.55 -9.88 -11.13
CA LEU A 38 -10.57 -8.80 -11.11
C LEU A 38 -10.71 -7.88 -12.32
N SER A 39 -10.92 -8.42 -13.52
CA SER A 39 -11.21 -7.64 -14.73
C SER A 39 -12.41 -6.72 -14.52
N ARG A 40 -13.51 -7.27 -14.00
CA ARG A 40 -14.73 -6.50 -13.69
C ARG A 40 -14.47 -5.41 -12.63
N LEU A 41 -13.73 -5.73 -11.57
CA LEU A 41 -13.38 -4.75 -10.54
C LEU A 41 -12.51 -3.62 -11.10
N ASP A 42 -11.59 -3.94 -12.01
CA ASP A 42 -10.74 -2.94 -12.67
C ASP A 42 -11.55 -2.01 -13.59
N GLU A 43 -12.52 -2.53 -14.35
CA GLU A 43 -13.43 -1.71 -15.14
C GLU A 43 -14.27 -0.76 -14.27
N VAL A 44 -14.84 -1.27 -13.15
CA VAL A 44 -15.62 -0.46 -12.22
C VAL A 44 -14.76 0.68 -11.68
N MET A 45 -13.56 0.37 -11.19
CA MET A 45 -12.60 1.35 -10.67
C MET A 45 -12.26 2.41 -11.73
N ALA A 46 -11.98 2.00 -12.96
CA ALA A 46 -11.65 2.94 -14.04
C ALA A 46 -12.82 3.84 -14.42
N LYS A 47 -14.05 3.32 -14.38
CA LYS A 47 -15.27 4.11 -14.60
C LYS A 47 -15.46 5.16 -13.52
N GLU A 48 -15.31 4.78 -12.25
CA GLU A 48 -15.41 5.68 -11.10
C GLU A 48 -14.33 6.78 -11.13
N TYR A 49 -13.10 6.43 -11.44
CA TYR A 49 -12.01 7.39 -11.61
C TYR A 49 -12.32 8.42 -12.71
N LYS A 50 -12.82 7.97 -13.88
CA LYS A 50 -13.22 8.85 -14.98
C LYS A 50 -14.39 9.75 -14.57
N ALA A 51 -15.39 9.21 -13.85
CA ALA A 51 -16.52 9.98 -13.33
C ALA A 51 -16.06 11.06 -12.35
N LYS A 52 -15.20 10.74 -11.39
CA LYS A 52 -14.58 11.71 -10.47
C LYS A 52 -13.87 12.85 -11.22
N LEU A 53 -13.10 12.54 -12.25
CA LEU A 53 -12.44 13.58 -13.06
C LEU A 53 -13.46 14.45 -13.84
N ALA A 54 -14.57 13.90 -14.28
CA ALA A 54 -15.62 14.63 -14.98
C ALA A 54 -16.36 15.60 -14.06
N THR A 55 -16.62 15.23 -12.80
CA THR A 55 -17.28 16.11 -11.81
C THR A 55 -16.38 17.23 -11.28
N ALA A 56 -15.11 17.27 -11.67
CA ALA A 56 -14.16 18.27 -11.19
C ALA A 56 -14.59 19.72 -11.45
N THR A 57 -15.38 19.97 -12.50
CA THR A 57 -15.92 21.31 -12.83
C THR A 57 -16.93 21.84 -11.82
N GLU A 58 -17.43 20.98 -10.93
CA GLU A 58 -18.39 21.33 -9.87
C GLU A 58 -17.69 21.91 -8.62
N TYR A 59 -16.35 21.81 -8.56
CA TYR A 59 -15.56 22.28 -7.43
C TYR A 59 -14.95 23.67 -7.70
N GLU A 60 -14.88 24.49 -6.66
CA GLU A 60 -14.33 25.84 -6.70
C GLU A 60 -12.88 25.86 -7.27
N ASP A 61 -12.04 24.93 -6.85
CA ASP A 61 -10.71 24.66 -7.45
C ASP A 61 -10.72 23.35 -8.25
N SER A 62 -11.27 23.39 -9.44
CA SER A 62 -11.34 22.26 -10.37
C SER A 62 -9.95 21.67 -10.69
N ASN A 63 -8.89 22.49 -10.76
CA ASN A 63 -7.56 21.99 -11.07
C ASN A 63 -6.94 21.24 -9.90
N ALA A 64 -7.04 21.80 -8.69
CA ALA A 64 -6.56 21.12 -7.49
C ALA A 64 -7.28 19.78 -7.27
N PHE A 65 -8.61 19.73 -7.50
CA PHE A 65 -9.38 18.50 -7.42
C PHE A 65 -8.90 17.44 -8.44
N LYS A 66 -8.67 17.83 -9.71
CA LYS A 66 -8.13 16.92 -10.74
C LYS A 66 -6.75 16.40 -10.39
N VAL A 67 -5.86 17.27 -9.88
CA VAL A 67 -4.52 16.88 -9.43
C VAL A 67 -4.61 15.89 -8.27
N ALA A 68 -5.40 16.19 -7.24
CA ALA A 68 -5.59 15.30 -6.11
C ALA A 68 -6.14 13.93 -6.54
N THR A 69 -7.16 13.90 -7.41
CA THR A 69 -7.75 12.66 -7.93
C THR A 69 -6.74 11.81 -8.72
N ARG A 70 -5.92 12.44 -9.58
CA ARG A 70 -4.88 11.73 -10.34
C ARG A 70 -3.79 11.18 -9.41
N ASN A 71 -3.43 11.93 -8.39
CA ASN A 71 -2.42 11.53 -7.42
C ASN A 71 -2.90 10.36 -6.58
N ASP A 72 -4.14 10.41 -6.09
CA ASP A 72 -4.79 9.32 -5.38
C ASP A 72 -4.79 8.02 -6.22
N GLN A 73 -5.17 8.11 -7.51
CA GLN A 73 -5.12 6.98 -8.43
C GLN A 73 -3.71 6.42 -8.58
N ARG A 74 -2.71 7.27 -8.83
CA ARG A 74 -1.32 6.83 -9.01
C ARG A 74 -0.76 6.18 -7.74
N ASN A 75 -1.05 6.77 -6.58
CA ASN A 75 -0.59 6.26 -5.30
C ASN A 75 -1.23 4.91 -4.99
N TRP A 76 -2.54 4.76 -5.24
CA TRP A 76 -3.20 3.46 -5.10
C TRP A 76 -2.59 2.40 -6.03
N LEU A 77 -2.40 2.71 -7.30
CA LEU A 77 -1.74 1.79 -8.24
C LEU A 77 -0.37 1.36 -7.73
N LYS A 78 0.46 2.31 -7.33
CA LYS A 78 1.86 2.08 -6.98
C LYS A 78 2.04 1.38 -5.64
N PHE A 79 1.30 1.82 -4.61
CA PHE A 79 1.52 1.38 -3.23
C PHE A 79 0.52 0.34 -2.74
N ARG A 80 -0.56 0.11 -3.47
CA ARG A 80 -1.61 -0.84 -3.11
C ARG A 80 -1.70 -1.96 -4.14
N ARG A 81 -2.30 -1.71 -5.29
CA ARG A 81 -2.54 -2.73 -6.33
C ARG A 81 -1.25 -3.43 -6.77
N ASN A 82 -0.24 -2.66 -7.19
CA ASN A 82 0.99 -3.22 -7.79
C ASN A 82 1.95 -3.84 -6.74
N THR A 83 1.65 -3.74 -5.45
CA THR A 83 2.41 -4.42 -4.40
C THR A 83 1.84 -5.79 -4.06
N CYS A 84 0.68 -6.14 -4.57
CA CYS A 84 0.07 -7.45 -4.37
C CYS A 84 0.90 -8.56 -4.99
N ASN A 85 0.94 -9.71 -4.31
CA ASN A 85 1.59 -10.95 -4.74
C ASN A 85 0.63 -12.15 -4.75
N SER A 86 -0.67 -11.91 -4.53
CA SER A 86 -1.73 -12.92 -4.58
C SER A 86 -3.03 -12.33 -5.12
N GLU A 87 -3.86 -13.20 -5.71
CA GLU A 87 -5.18 -12.84 -6.22
C GLU A 87 -6.09 -12.26 -5.12
N GLN A 88 -6.08 -12.87 -3.93
CA GLN A 88 -6.84 -12.40 -2.78
C GLN A 88 -6.44 -10.98 -2.34
N CYS A 89 -5.14 -10.65 -2.42
CA CYS A 89 -4.67 -9.29 -2.19
C CYS A 89 -5.28 -8.33 -3.21
N LEU A 90 -5.25 -8.66 -4.50
CA LEU A 90 -5.82 -7.81 -5.55
C LEU A 90 -7.32 -7.59 -5.35
N ILE A 91 -8.08 -8.66 -5.13
CA ILE A 91 -9.53 -8.57 -4.87
C ILE A 91 -9.82 -7.63 -3.70
N ARG A 92 -9.08 -7.76 -2.59
CA ARG A 92 -9.24 -6.89 -1.42
C ARG A 92 -8.92 -5.44 -1.75
N GLU A 93 -7.80 -5.16 -2.41
CA GLU A 93 -7.39 -3.80 -2.75
C GLU A 93 -8.40 -3.08 -3.65
N TYR A 94 -9.03 -3.79 -4.57
CA TYR A 94 -10.11 -3.22 -5.37
C TYR A 94 -11.40 -2.99 -4.55
N LYS A 95 -11.79 -3.95 -3.69
CA LYS A 95 -13.01 -3.84 -2.87
C LYS A 95 -12.90 -2.77 -1.78
N GLU A 96 -11.71 -2.53 -1.25
CA GLU A 96 -11.45 -1.55 -0.20
C GLU A 96 -11.09 -0.15 -0.74
N ARG A 97 -10.97 0.00 -2.06
CA ARG A 97 -10.56 1.27 -2.67
C ARG A 97 -11.48 2.45 -2.34
N ASP A 98 -12.76 2.23 -2.19
CA ASP A 98 -13.74 3.26 -1.83
C ASP A 98 -13.62 3.76 -0.37
N GLY A 99 -12.81 3.10 0.45
CA GLY A 99 -12.55 3.56 1.79
C GLY A 99 -11.70 4.83 1.78
N GLU A 100 -12.27 5.97 2.21
CA GLU A 100 -11.59 7.28 2.39
C GLU A 100 -10.27 7.21 3.19
N LYS A 101 -9.94 6.04 3.74
CA LYS A 101 -8.82 5.85 4.67
C LYS A 101 -7.45 5.89 4.01
N ILE A 102 -7.33 5.55 2.73
CA ILE A 102 -6.03 5.39 2.05
C ILE A 102 -5.52 6.72 1.49
N GLY A 103 -6.39 7.55 0.92
CA GLY A 103 -6.01 8.81 0.30
C GLY A 103 -5.34 9.80 1.26
N ARG A 104 -5.76 9.83 2.53
CA ARG A 104 -5.21 10.77 3.53
C ARG A 104 -3.74 10.53 3.88
N TYR A 105 -3.28 9.28 3.85
CA TYR A 105 -1.91 8.94 4.26
C TYR A 105 -0.89 9.12 3.14
N LEU A 106 -1.33 9.06 1.89
CA LEU A 106 -0.46 9.09 0.71
C LEU A 106 -0.48 10.43 -0.04
N ASN A 107 -1.40 11.34 0.30
CA ASN A 107 -1.58 12.61 -0.43
C ASN A 107 -0.34 13.51 -0.49
N HIS A 108 0.62 13.35 0.42
CA HIS A 108 1.86 14.10 0.41
C HIS A 108 3.02 13.35 -0.27
N LEU A 109 2.86 12.05 -0.57
CA LEU A 109 3.89 11.25 -1.26
C LEU A 109 3.84 11.38 -2.78
N ASP A 110 2.78 11.97 -3.33
CA ASP A 110 2.64 12.24 -4.76
C ASP A 110 3.66 13.24 -5.30
N GLN A 111 4.17 14.13 -4.43
CA GLN A 111 5.26 15.05 -4.71
C GLN A 111 6.62 14.51 -4.27
N ALA A 112 6.67 13.27 -3.79
CA ALA A 112 7.90 12.69 -3.28
C ALA A 112 8.77 12.19 -4.44
N GLU A 113 10.05 12.53 -4.36
CA GLU A 113 11.08 11.93 -5.18
C GLU A 113 11.50 10.59 -4.56
N TRP A 114 11.88 9.63 -5.41
CA TRP A 114 12.40 8.36 -4.94
C TRP A 114 13.92 8.46 -4.80
N PRO A 115 14.49 8.17 -3.61
CA PRO A 115 15.94 8.21 -3.45
C PRO A 115 16.61 7.15 -4.32
N ASN A 116 17.74 7.51 -4.92
CA ASN A 116 18.56 6.59 -5.69
C ASN A 116 19.40 5.66 -4.81
N GLY A 117 19.15 5.62 -3.50
CA GLY A 117 19.94 4.85 -2.54
C GLY A 117 19.09 4.22 -1.44
N LYS A 118 19.77 3.36 -0.68
CA LYS A 118 19.17 2.68 0.47
C LYS A 118 19.15 3.65 1.66
N PRO A 119 17.99 3.90 2.28
CA PRO A 119 17.93 4.70 3.48
C PRO A 119 18.43 3.89 4.68
N TYR A 120 19.23 4.54 5.52
CA TYR A 120 19.66 4.03 6.83
C TYR A 120 19.43 5.10 7.89
N GLY A 121 19.32 4.69 9.15
CA GLY A 121 19.15 5.57 10.29
C GLY A 121 17.80 5.42 10.97
N THR A 122 17.45 6.40 11.80
CA THR A 122 16.23 6.37 12.60
C THR A 122 15.17 7.31 12.01
N PHE A 123 13.97 6.77 11.87
CA PHE A 123 12.80 7.44 11.34
C PHE A 123 11.70 7.47 12.39
N PHE A 124 10.88 8.52 12.41
CA PHE A 124 9.90 8.76 13.45
C PHE A 124 8.52 9.09 12.89
N GLU A 125 7.49 8.61 13.56
CA GLU A 125 6.12 9.04 13.38
C GLU A 125 5.61 9.60 14.71
N LYS A 126 4.94 10.76 14.67
CA LYS A 126 4.20 11.29 15.81
C LYS A 126 2.75 10.86 15.69
N SER A 127 2.21 10.34 16.76
CA SER A 127 0.79 10.00 16.86
C SER A 127 0.28 10.31 18.25
N ASP A 128 -1.01 10.55 18.35
CA ASP A 128 -1.70 10.67 19.63
C ASP A 128 -2.41 9.35 19.91
N ILE A 129 -2.28 8.87 21.14
CA ILE A 129 -2.99 7.69 21.64
C ILE A 129 -3.95 8.10 22.74
N ALA A 130 -5.06 7.39 22.87
CA ALA A 130 -5.97 7.52 24.00
C ALA A 130 -6.09 6.16 24.70
N ILE A 131 -6.28 6.19 26.01
CA ILE A 131 -6.55 5.01 26.84
C ILE A 131 -8.03 5.03 27.23
N TYR A 132 -8.69 3.89 27.08
CA TYR A 132 -10.08 3.72 27.54
C TYR A 132 -10.08 3.19 28.95
N ASP A 133 -10.65 3.96 29.86
CA ASP A 133 -10.91 3.52 31.22
C ASP A 133 -12.25 2.72 31.25
N ALA A 134 -12.17 1.45 31.55
CA ALA A 134 -13.32 0.57 31.59
C ALA A 134 -14.21 0.78 32.84
N GLU A 135 -13.66 1.35 33.94
CA GLU A 135 -14.41 1.61 35.16
C GLU A 135 -15.31 2.86 35.01
N THR A 136 -14.72 3.95 34.52
CA THR A 136 -15.44 5.21 34.27
C THR A 136 -16.17 5.23 32.93
N LYS A 137 -15.88 4.28 32.04
CA LYS A 137 -16.37 4.20 30.65
C LYS A 137 -16.06 5.45 29.82
N THR A 138 -14.94 6.08 30.07
CA THR A 138 -14.46 7.28 29.39
C THR A 138 -13.12 7.05 28.71
N TRP A 139 -12.77 7.95 27.81
CA TRP A 139 -11.45 8.01 27.20
C TRP A 139 -10.63 9.08 27.91
N ASP A 140 -9.39 8.75 28.23
CA ASP A 140 -8.42 9.75 28.70
C ASP A 140 -8.09 10.76 27.60
N ASP A 141 -7.58 11.91 28.00
CA ASP A 141 -7.04 12.90 27.06
C ASP A 141 -5.93 12.28 26.20
N PRO A 142 -5.88 12.61 24.90
CA PRO A 142 -4.86 12.07 24.01
C PRO A 142 -3.43 12.38 24.49
N ILE A 143 -2.60 11.37 24.53
CA ILE A 143 -1.18 11.43 24.89
C ILE A 143 -0.34 11.37 23.62
N ALA A 144 0.51 12.37 23.38
CA ALA A 144 1.44 12.37 22.28
C ALA A 144 2.49 11.27 22.42
N THR A 145 2.61 10.41 21.40
CA THR A 145 3.61 9.36 21.33
C THR A 145 4.55 9.55 20.14
N LYS A 146 5.69 8.89 20.21
CA LYS A 146 6.69 8.91 19.17
C LYS A 146 7.07 7.47 18.80
N ASN A 147 6.50 7.00 17.73
CA ASN A 147 6.86 5.74 17.12
C ASN A 147 8.20 5.88 16.39
N SER A 148 8.97 4.80 16.31
CA SER A 148 10.26 4.80 15.63
C SER A 148 10.51 3.52 14.84
N ILE A 149 11.28 3.70 13.77
CA ILE A 149 11.89 2.60 13.02
C ILE A 149 13.36 2.93 12.85
N VAL A 150 14.21 1.95 13.07
CA VAL A 150 15.65 2.01 12.83
C VAL A 150 15.98 1.07 11.69
N ILE A 151 16.78 1.53 10.75
CA ILE A 151 17.29 0.73 9.63
C ILE A 151 18.80 0.77 9.72
N ASP A 152 19.40 -0.33 10.16
CA ASP A 152 20.82 -0.44 10.38
C ASP A 152 21.51 -1.25 9.30
N HIS A 153 22.72 -0.81 8.96
CA HIS A 153 23.55 -1.46 7.96
C HIS A 153 24.18 -2.74 8.52
N ILE A 154 24.08 -3.85 7.76
CA ILE A 154 24.80 -5.08 8.09
C ILE A 154 26.18 -5.07 7.42
N LYS A 155 27.27 -5.12 8.21
CA LYS A 155 28.63 -5.13 7.70
C LYS A 155 28.86 -6.30 6.74
N GLY A 156 29.34 -6.00 5.54
CA GLY A 156 29.63 -7.01 4.51
C GLY A 156 28.41 -7.51 3.71
N LYS A 157 27.21 -7.02 4.04
CA LYS A 157 25.97 -7.40 3.32
C LYS A 157 25.30 -6.15 2.70
N PRO A 158 25.75 -5.61 1.57
CA PRO A 158 25.28 -4.31 1.03
C PRO A 158 23.80 -4.26 0.62
N ASN A 159 23.13 -5.40 0.48
CA ASN A 159 21.72 -5.51 0.14
C ASN A 159 20.86 -6.00 1.30
N MET A 160 21.40 -6.00 2.51
CA MET A 160 20.71 -6.40 3.73
C MET A 160 20.77 -5.26 4.77
N ALA A 161 19.77 -5.19 5.60
CA ALA A 161 19.69 -4.31 6.76
C ALA A 161 19.08 -5.06 7.94
N LEU A 162 19.36 -4.60 9.16
CA LEU A 162 18.55 -4.93 10.33
C LEU A 162 17.52 -3.84 10.52
N ILE A 163 16.29 -4.23 10.80
CA ILE A 163 15.19 -3.29 11.04
C ILE A 163 14.62 -3.55 12.42
N ASP A 164 14.63 -2.50 13.23
CA ASP A 164 13.95 -2.44 14.51
C ASP A 164 12.84 -1.42 14.48
N GLY A 165 11.73 -1.68 15.17
CA GLY A 165 10.63 -0.73 15.22
C GLY A 165 9.67 -0.96 16.35
N VAL A 166 9.19 0.15 16.93
CA VAL A 166 8.13 0.12 17.94
C VAL A 166 7.07 1.15 17.56
N LEU A 167 5.83 0.68 17.46
CA LEU A 167 4.66 1.51 17.23
C LEU A 167 3.70 1.32 18.39
N VAL A 168 3.19 2.42 18.92
CA VAL A 168 2.21 2.42 20.02
C VAL A 168 0.88 2.98 19.51
N PHE A 169 -0.19 2.34 19.87
CA PHE A 169 -1.57 2.64 19.47
C PHE A 169 -2.48 2.85 20.66
N THR A 170 -3.67 3.35 20.42
CA THR A 170 -4.74 3.50 21.41
C THR A 170 -4.89 2.24 22.29
N ASN A 171 -5.15 2.42 23.56
CA ASN A 171 -5.14 1.38 24.60
C ASN A 171 -3.79 0.67 24.77
N ALA A 172 -2.70 1.37 24.52
CA ALA A 172 -1.33 0.85 24.64
C ALA A 172 -1.05 -0.43 23.85
N HIS A 173 -1.83 -0.70 22.80
CA HIS A 173 -1.47 -1.78 21.87
C HIS A 173 -0.19 -1.43 21.13
N THR A 174 0.69 -2.39 20.95
CA THR A 174 1.99 -2.18 20.29
C THR A 174 2.13 -3.07 19.07
N CYS A 175 2.96 -2.60 18.13
CA CYS A 175 3.55 -3.43 17.10
C CYS A 175 5.07 -3.35 17.25
N HIS A 176 5.75 -4.47 17.00
CA HIS A 176 7.21 -4.57 17.08
C HIS A 176 7.77 -5.12 15.77
N ILE A 177 8.94 -4.63 15.41
CA ILE A 177 9.84 -5.23 14.43
C ILE A 177 11.12 -5.49 15.22
N ASP A 178 11.41 -6.75 15.54
CA ASP A 178 12.44 -7.13 16.53
C ASP A 178 13.71 -7.58 15.82
N SER A 179 14.54 -6.61 15.39
CA SER A 179 15.84 -6.85 14.72
C SER A 179 15.74 -7.78 13.50
N GLU A 180 14.71 -7.57 12.70
CA GLU A 180 14.45 -8.40 11.53
C GLU A 180 15.43 -8.13 10.38
N GLU A 181 15.96 -9.19 9.75
CA GLU A 181 16.75 -9.05 8.52
C GLU A 181 15.87 -8.64 7.34
N ALA A 182 16.18 -7.50 6.73
CA ALA A 182 15.51 -6.99 5.54
C ALA A 182 16.42 -7.08 4.31
N ARG A 183 15.84 -7.44 3.17
CA ARG A 183 16.52 -7.47 1.88
C ARG A 183 16.08 -6.27 1.03
N TRP A 184 17.08 -5.58 0.42
CA TRP A 184 16.79 -4.54 -0.57
C TRP A 184 16.38 -5.15 -1.91
N PHE A 185 15.19 -4.81 -2.38
CA PHE A 185 14.64 -5.31 -3.63
C PHE A 185 13.78 -4.24 -4.31
N GLN A 186 13.99 -3.99 -5.59
CA GLN A 186 13.18 -3.04 -6.40
C GLN A 186 12.92 -1.68 -5.71
N ASN A 187 13.97 -1.08 -5.13
CA ASN A 187 13.91 0.23 -4.44
C ASN A 187 13.11 0.26 -3.13
N HIS A 188 12.98 -0.86 -2.41
CA HIS A 188 12.42 -0.92 -1.08
C HIS A 188 13.08 -2.04 -0.25
N TRP A 189 12.95 -1.96 1.08
CA TRP A 189 13.30 -3.04 1.98
C TRP A 189 12.14 -4.03 2.11
N VAL A 190 12.47 -5.30 2.13
CA VAL A 190 11.53 -6.42 2.32
C VAL A 190 11.94 -7.17 3.57
N VAL A 191 11.05 -7.23 4.54
CA VAL A 191 11.12 -8.05 5.75
C VAL A 191 10.16 -9.21 5.57
N ASN A 192 10.64 -10.44 5.70
CA ASN A 192 9.79 -11.63 5.74
C ASN A 192 9.64 -12.08 7.20
N ASP A 193 8.44 -12.48 7.55
CA ASP A 193 8.17 -13.05 8.87
C ASP A 193 8.76 -14.47 8.96
N GLU A 194 9.61 -14.73 9.94
CA GLU A 194 10.19 -16.06 10.18
C GLU A 194 9.12 -17.10 10.57
N LEU A 195 8.06 -16.67 11.23
CA LEU A 195 6.95 -17.53 11.67
C LEU A 195 5.92 -17.79 10.59
N ASN A 196 5.86 -16.95 9.56
CA ASN A 196 4.91 -17.06 8.45
C ASN A 196 5.55 -16.58 7.14
N THR A 197 6.08 -17.50 6.37
CA THR A 197 6.77 -17.22 5.11
C THR A 197 5.93 -16.49 4.05
N ASN A 198 4.61 -16.42 4.24
CA ASN A 198 3.70 -15.67 3.35
C ASN A 198 3.44 -14.25 3.86
N ALA A 199 3.92 -13.89 5.05
CA ALA A 199 3.80 -12.56 5.61
C ALA A 199 5.03 -11.71 5.25
N GLU A 200 4.78 -10.53 4.72
CA GLU A 200 5.81 -9.64 4.20
C GLU A 200 5.50 -8.19 4.57
N LEU A 201 6.48 -7.52 5.19
CA LEU A 201 6.46 -6.09 5.43
C LEU A 201 7.42 -5.40 4.47
N ARG A 202 6.94 -4.41 3.74
CA ARG A 202 7.74 -3.58 2.82
C ARG A 202 7.90 -2.18 3.36
N LEU A 203 9.13 -1.66 3.25
CA LEU A 203 9.48 -0.31 3.65
C LEU A 203 9.91 0.47 2.39
N TYR A 204 9.05 1.36 1.94
CA TYR A 204 9.27 2.19 0.75
C TYR A 204 9.87 3.54 1.14
N PRO A 205 11.11 3.84 0.75
CA PRO A 205 11.71 5.15 0.96
C PRO A 205 11.13 6.16 -0.03
N ALA A 206 10.99 7.40 0.42
CA ALA A 206 10.60 8.54 -0.39
C ALA A 206 11.28 9.81 0.13
N ILE A 207 11.51 10.81 -0.72
CA ILE A 207 11.99 12.13 -0.31
C ILE A 207 10.84 13.12 -0.47
N TYR A 208 10.47 13.78 0.61
CA TYR A 208 9.45 14.83 0.59
C TYR A 208 9.96 16.06 1.31
N LYS A 209 9.97 17.21 0.61
CA LYS A 209 10.53 18.48 1.12
C LYS A 209 11.95 18.33 1.68
N GLY A 210 12.80 17.59 0.96
CA GLY A 210 14.19 17.35 1.32
C GLY A 210 14.42 16.38 2.50
N LYS A 211 13.35 15.76 3.03
CA LYS A 211 13.46 14.76 4.11
C LYS A 211 13.12 13.38 3.61
N THR A 212 13.94 12.42 3.99
CA THR A 212 13.63 10.99 3.75
C THR A 212 12.47 10.55 4.62
N GLN A 213 11.55 9.84 4.01
CA GLN A 213 10.40 9.22 4.64
C GLN A 213 10.39 7.72 4.32
N ILE A 214 9.82 6.94 5.22
CA ILE A 214 9.61 5.49 5.04
C ILE A 214 8.11 5.21 5.15
N LEU A 215 7.54 4.68 4.07
CA LEU A 215 6.17 4.18 4.05
C LEU A 215 6.17 2.68 4.32
N LEU A 216 5.38 2.23 5.28
CA LEU A 216 5.18 0.81 5.56
C LEU A 216 4.01 0.24 4.75
N ARG A 217 4.21 -0.96 4.23
CA ARG A 217 3.19 -1.78 3.59
C ARG A 217 3.23 -3.19 4.17
N ASP A 218 2.19 -3.56 4.88
CA ASP A 218 1.95 -4.92 5.34
C ASP A 218 1.19 -5.68 4.26
N ILE A 219 1.90 -6.51 3.51
CA ILE A 219 1.32 -7.23 2.38
C ILE A 219 0.33 -8.28 2.88
N ASN A 220 -0.90 -8.21 2.34
CA ASN A 220 -2.04 -9.02 2.77
C ASN A 220 -2.45 -8.81 4.24
N HIS A 221 -2.00 -7.75 4.92
CA HIS A 221 -2.21 -7.51 6.36
C HIS A 221 -1.84 -8.72 7.23
N SER A 222 -0.83 -9.49 6.81
CA SER A 222 -0.47 -10.77 7.45
C SER A 222 0.69 -10.63 8.42
N TYR A 223 1.62 -9.70 8.17
CA TYR A 223 2.78 -9.49 9.04
C TYR A 223 2.37 -9.04 10.45
N LYS A 224 1.37 -8.16 10.55
CA LYS A 224 0.84 -7.69 11.85
C LYS A 224 0.35 -8.80 12.77
N ASN A 225 -0.07 -9.96 12.24
CA ASN A 225 -0.68 -11.02 13.03
C ASN A 225 0.26 -11.59 14.08
N ASN A 226 1.57 -11.61 13.81
CA ASN A 226 2.60 -12.10 14.72
C ASN A 226 3.32 -10.96 15.47
N HIS A 227 3.18 -9.72 14.98
CA HIS A 227 4.00 -8.59 15.44
C HIS A 227 3.20 -7.46 16.09
N CYS A 228 1.87 -7.54 16.11
CA CYS A 228 1.01 -6.50 16.67
C CYS A 228 0.00 -7.04 17.68
N GLY A 229 -0.27 -6.24 18.71
CA GLY A 229 -1.47 -6.41 19.53
C GLY A 229 -2.75 -6.09 18.72
N MET A 230 -3.90 -6.40 19.30
CA MET A 230 -5.23 -6.47 18.65
C MET A 230 -5.58 -5.25 17.76
N ARG A 231 -5.15 -4.05 18.10
CA ARG A 231 -5.46 -2.80 17.37
C ARG A 231 -4.25 -2.22 16.63
N GLY A 232 -3.12 -2.90 16.68
CA GLY A 232 -1.91 -2.46 15.99
C GLY A 232 -1.96 -2.76 14.50
N TYR A 233 -1.23 -1.95 13.71
CA TYR A 233 -1.07 -2.15 12.28
C TYR A 233 0.18 -1.43 11.77
N PHE A 234 0.78 -1.94 10.72
CA PHE A 234 1.90 -1.33 10.01
C PHE A 234 1.47 -0.60 8.75
N ASP A 235 0.44 -1.12 8.10
CA ASP A 235 0.06 -0.71 6.75
C ASP A 235 -0.31 0.77 6.66
N GLY A 236 0.33 1.50 5.73
CA GLY A 236 0.08 2.92 5.51
C GLY A 236 0.76 3.87 6.50
N LYS A 237 1.54 3.37 7.46
CA LYS A 237 2.33 4.22 8.37
C LYS A 237 3.48 4.90 7.65
N VAL A 238 3.74 6.18 7.97
CA VAL A 238 4.79 6.99 7.35
C VAL A 238 5.70 7.58 8.43
N PHE A 239 6.95 7.19 8.37
CA PHE A 239 8.02 7.64 9.27
C PHE A 239 8.91 8.66 8.56
N LYS A 240 9.43 9.64 9.28
CA LYS A 240 10.24 10.75 8.74
C LYS A 240 11.60 10.78 9.41
N SER A 241 12.65 11.07 8.64
CA SER A 241 13.95 11.43 9.20
C SER A 241 13.82 12.70 10.07
N LYS A 242 14.75 12.87 11.01
CA LYS A 242 14.84 14.11 11.79
C LYS A 242 15.02 15.35 10.92
#